data_c7f7a326d5ad3f2115998c5d6b41b888
#
_entry.id   c7f7a326d5ad3f2115998c5d6b41b888
#
_cell.length_a   1.000
_cell.length_b   1.000
_cell.length_c   1.000
_cell.angle_alpha   90.00
_cell.angle_beta   90.00
_cell.angle_gamma   90.00
#
_symmetry.space_group_name_H-M   'P 1'
#
loop_
_entity.id
_entity.type
_entity.pdbx_description
1 polymer ?
#
loop_
_entity_poly.entity_id
_entity_poly.type
_entity_poly.pdbx_seq_one_letter_code
_entity_poly.pdbx_strand_id
1 'polypeptide(L)'
;MLYLISCSKMLNTFIVNKNKRGNGEDSMKYTFKLRQHIGVPSEPAVKPGDKVQRGEKIAKRPKESLGANIFSSVDGVVTEVDDDHIIVEEENTDFSKYVKLSGQTPKELVEESGLVGLGGAGFPTYIKMNFDFGGEGILVVNAAECEPILSHNIARIEDEPEKLIEAMKIVMETVHAVRGIIGIKKIHEKAIDRLKEVIDDSTISIHELQNIYPMGEERALLRETIGILLEPEKFPSDAKAVVLNVETLYRLREAVFDKKPLMDKDMTVAGKLTENGSIHVFFDIPIGTSVESVIEKA
;
A
#
# COMPACT_ATOMS: atom_id res chain seq x y z
N MET A 1 -5.54 22.23 13.68
CA MET A 1 -5.61 20.79 13.96
C MET A 1 -5.15 20.10 12.68
N LEU A 2 -4.05 19.38 12.74
CA LEU A 2 -3.43 18.74 11.58
C LEU A 2 -3.92 17.31 11.51
N TYR A 3 -4.38 16.87 10.37
CA TYR A 3 -4.79 15.49 10.14
C TYR A 3 -3.85 14.86 9.11
N LEU A 4 -3.04 13.90 9.57
CA LEU A 4 -2.41 12.93 8.69
C LEU A 4 -3.37 11.75 8.60
N ILE A 5 -3.96 11.56 7.44
CA ILE A 5 -4.92 10.49 7.25
C ILE A 5 -4.31 9.47 6.30
N SER A 6 -3.95 8.32 6.84
CA SER A 6 -3.73 7.11 6.08
C SER A 6 -4.48 5.98 6.78
N CYS A 7 -5.21 5.21 6.03
CA CYS A 7 -6.06 4.14 6.52
C CYS A 7 -5.29 2.88 6.94
N SER A 8 -3.95 2.94 7.14
CA SER A 8 -3.16 1.77 7.46
C SER A 8 -2.39 1.89 8.77
N LYS A 9 -2.18 0.76 9.46
CA LYS A 9 -1.27 0.65 10.63
C LYS A 9 0.16 1.10 10.32
N MET A 10 0.54 1.23 9.05
CA MET A 10 1.84 1.74 8.59
C MET A 10 2.07 3.21 8.94
N LEU A 11 1.03 3.99 9.31
CA LEU A 11 1.19 5.37 9.82
C LEU A 11 2.09 5.47 11.04
N ASN A 12 2.16 4.42 11.85
CA ASN A 12 3.08 4.38 12.97
C ASN A 12 4.56 4.31 12.56
N THR A 13 4.85 4.23 11.25
CA THR A 13 6.22 4.19 10.70
C THR A 13 6.78 5.58 10.46
N PHE A 14 5.96 6.63 10.54
CA PHE A 14 6.40 8.01 10.39
C PHE A 14 6.76 8.59 11.77
N ILE A 15 8.04 8.71 12.07
CA ILE A 15 8.54 9.24 13.35
C ILE A 15 9.28 10.55 13.12
N VAL A 16 9.09 11.48 14.06
CA VAL A 16 9.72 12.80 14.07
C VAL A 16 11.15 12.68 14.56
N ASN A 17 12.16 12.91 13.71
CA ASN A 17 13.51 13.21 14.19
C ASN A 17 14.34 13.91 13.11
N LYS A 18 14.59 15.21 13.27
CA LYS A 18 15.67 15.93 12.58
C LYS A 18 16.91 15.94 13.47
N ASN A 19 18.00 15.33 13.02
CA ASN A 19 19.32 15.55 13.63
C ASN A 19 20.17 16.39 12.67
N LYS A 20 20.65 17.56 13.13
CA LYS A 20 21.65 18.35 12.41
C LYS A 20 23.00 17.66 12.49
N ARG A 21 23.64 17.43 11.34
CA ARG A 21 25.08 17.14 11.32
C ARG A 21 25.84 18.36 11.86
N GLY A 22 26.90 18.14 12.62
CA GLY A 22 27.73 19.21 13.19
C GLY A 22 28.32 20.21 12.17
N ASN A 23 28.18 20.01 10.86
CA ASN A 23 28.66 20.84 9.76
C ASN A 23 27.55 21.51 8.95
N GLY A 24 26.30 21.54 9.43
CA GLY A 24 25.23 22.34 8.79
C GLY A 24 24.47 21.66 7.66
N GLU A 25 24.79 20.44 7.25
CA GLU A 25 23.97 19.62 6.35
C GLU A 25 23.01 18.75 7.18
N ASP A 26 21.69 18.93 6.96
CA ASP A 26 20.66 18.09 7.58
C ASP A 26 20.66 16.72 6.90
N SER A 27 21.13 15.67 7.58
CA SER A 27 20.94 14.29 7.10
C SER A 27 19.54 13.83 7.46
N MET A 28 18.83 13.27 6.49
CA MET A 28 17.50 12.70 6.74
C MET A 28 17.63 11.28 7.32
N LYS A 29 16.84 11.02 8.38
CA LYS A 29 16.74 9.69 8.99
C LYS A 29 15.39 9.08 8.67
N TYR A 30 15.44 7.83 8.23
CA TYR A 30 14.27 7.02 7.89
C TYR A 30 14.12 5.93 8.95
N THR A 31 12.93 5.82 9.53
CA THR A 31 12.65 4.87 10.61
C THR A 31 11.72 3.78 10.12
N PHE A 32 12.18 2.54 10.15
CA PHE A 32 11.44 1.36 9.70
C PHE A 32 11.01 0.54 10.92
N LYS A 33 9.73 0.63 11.29
CA LYS A 33 9.20 -0.22 12.36
C LYS A 33 9.17 -1.68 11.93
N LEU A 34 9.57 -2.59 12.83
CA LEU A 34 9.53 -4.03 12.57
C LEU A 34 8.11 -4.60 12.55
N ARG A 35 7.16 -3.90 13.20
CA ARG A 35 5.74 -4.23 13.19
C ARG A 35 4.94 -3.25 12.31
N GLN A 36 4.95 -3.46 11.00
CA GLN A 36 4.18 -2.67 10.02
C GLN A 36 2.88 -3.35 9.57
N HIS A 37 2.60 -4.58 10.07
CA HIS A 37 1.53 -5.44 9.55
C HIS A 37 0.90 -6.30 10.65
N ILE A 38 -0.17 -7.00 10.32
CA ILE A 38 -0.72 -8.07 11.16
C ILE A 38 0.21 -9.28 11.11
N GLY A 39 0.40 -9.91 12.26
CA GLY A 39 1.24 -11.09 12.43
C GLY A 39 2.44 -10.81 13.33
N VAL A 40 3.49 -11.57 13.13
CA VAL A 40 4.73 -11.49 13.91
C VAL A 40 5.59 -10.33 13.37
N PRO A 41 6.23 -9.50 14.23
CA PRO A 41 7.20 -8.50 13.77
C PRO A 41 8.28 -9.13 12.91
N SER A 42 8.78 -8.36 11.93
CA SER A 42 9.89 -8.80 11.10
C SER A 42 11.19 -8.82 11.89
N GLU A 43 12.08 -9.76 11.58
CA GLU A 43 13.40 -9.86 12.21
C GLU A 43 14.42 -9.00 11.45
N PRO A 44 15.22 -8.16 12.13
CA PRO A 44 16.28 -7.42 11.46
C PRO A 44 17.24 -8.34 10.69
N ALA A 45 17.60 -7.92 9.49
CA ALA A 45 18.58 -8.60 8.63
C ALA A 45 19.90 -7.80 8.51
N VAL A 46 19.95 -6.64 9.14
CA VAL A 46 21.08 -5.69 9.12
C VAL A 46 21.45 -5.30 10.55
N LYS A 47 22.61 -4.68 10.72
CA LYS A 47 23.13 -4.17 12.01
C LYS A 47 23.64 -2.74 11.86
N PRO A 48 23.81 -1.99 12.96
CA PRO A 48 24.41 -0.66 12.93
C PRO A 48 25.78 -0.67 12.24
N GLY A 49 25.98 0.30 11.33
CA GLY A 49 27.17 0.43 10.48
C GLY A 49 27.05 -0.23 9.11
N ASP A 50 26.06 -1.05 8.86
CA ASP A 50 25.85 -1.65 7.53
C ASP A 50 25.39 -0.56 6.54
N LYS A 51 25.93 -0.60 5.29
CA LYS A 51 25.44 0.18 4.17
C LYS A 51 24.32 -0.57 3.49
N VAL A 52 23.25 0.13 3.17
CA VAL A 52 22.08 -0.42 2.49
C VAL A 52 21.71 0.40 1.26
N GLN A 53 21.17 -0.26 0.26
CA GLN A 53 20.65 0.37 -0.94
C GLN A 53 19.11 0.44 -0.89
N ARG A 54 18.53 1.41 -1.59
CA ARG A 54 17.09 1.46 -1.83
C ARG A 54 16.63 0.14 -2.45
N GLY A 55 15.59 -0.47 -1.88
CA GLY A 55 15.09 -1.79 -2.29
C GLY A 55 15.85 -2.98 -1.70
N GLU A 56 16.87 -2.76 -0.88
CA GLU A 56 17.52 -3.84 -0.14
C GLU A 56 16.68 -4.29 1.05
N LYS A 57 16.62 -5.59 1.28
CA LYS A 57 15.87 -6.17 2.41
C LYS A 57 16.60 -5.92 3.73
N ILE A 58 16.02 -5.11 4.60
CA ILE A 58 16.56 -4.76 5.91
C ILE A 58 15.95 -5.55 7.07
N ALA A 59 14.74 -6.10 6.88
CA ALA A 59 14.18 -7.07 7.81
C ALA A 59 13.40 -8.14 7.06
N LYS A 60 13.37 -9.35 7.61
CA LYS A 60 12.72 -10.52 7.01
C LYS A 60 11.54 -11.00 7.84
N ARG A 61 10.55 -11.53 7.18
CA ARG A 61 9.48 -12.29 7.83
C ARG A 61 10.07 -13.51 8.54
N PRO A 62 9.75 -13.75 9.82
CA PRO A 62 10.16 -14.98 10.50
C PRO A 62 9.59 -16.21 9.76
N LYS A 63 10.39 -17.27 9.72
CA LYS A 63 10.05 -18.50 8.98
C LYS A 63 8.72 -19.07 9.48
N GLU A 64 7.87 -19.52 8.55
CA GLU A 64 6.56 -20.14 8.84
C GLU A 64 5.58 -19.27 9.65
N SER A 65 5.80 -17.94 9.67
CA SER A 65 4.93 -16.99 10.35
C SER A 65 4.11 -16.14 9.39
N LEU A 66 3.00 -15.59 9.89
CA LEU A 66 2.29 -14.50 9.22
C LEU A 66 3.08 -13.21 9.40
N GLY A 67 3.42 -12.55 8.32
CA GLY A 67 4.19 -11.31 8.33
C GLY A 67 4.67 -10.92 6.93
N ALA A 68 5.54 -9.94 6.85
CA ALA A 68 6.08 -9.42 5.59
C ALA A 68 7.58 -9.06 5.71
N ASN A 69 8.30 -9.01 4.59
CA ASN A 69 9.64 -8.45 4.55
C ASN A 69 9.59 -6.92 4.61
N ILE A 70 10.67 -6.28 5.05
CA ILE A 70 10.84 -4.83 5.06
C ILE A 70 12.08 -4.47 4.27
N PHE A 71 11.94 -3.42 3.44
CA PHE A 71 12.99 -2.97 2.52
C PHE A 71 13.38 -1.53 2.84
N SER A 72 14.64 -1.19 2.63
CA SER A 72 15.07 0.19 2.71
C SER A 72 14.45 1.01 1.57
N SER A 73 13.88 2.14 1.91
CA SER A 73 13.34 3.10 0.94
C SER A 73 14.39 4.10 0.44
N VAL A 74 15.61 4.04 0.97
CA VAL A 74 16.72 4.96 0.67
C VAL A 74 18.05 4.21 0.62
N ASP A 75 19.03 4.81 -0.05
CA ASP A 75 20.43 4.45 0.09
C ASP A 75 20.97 5.10 1.36
N GLY A 76 21.77 4.38 2.18
CA GLY A 76 22.29 4.97 3.40
C GLY A 76 23.03 4.02 4.31
N VAL A 77 23.25 4.47 5.54
CA VAL A 77 23.90 3.69 6.59
C VAL A 77 22.90 3.41 7.72
N VAL A 78 22.83 2.17 8.16
CA VAL A 78 22.07 1.77 9.33
C VAL A 78 22.73 2.36 10.56
N THR A 79 22.02 3.22 11.29
CA THR A 79 22.54 3.87 12.50
C THR A 79 22.05 3.22 13.78
N GLU A 80 20.87 2.61 13.76
CA GLU A 80 20.26 1.99 14.91
C GLU A 80 19.43 0.76 14.52
N VAL A 81 19.49 -0.28 15.35
CA VAL A 81 18.65 -1.48 15.26
C VAL A 81 18.29 -1.90 16.67
N ASP A 82 17.00 -1.99 16.96
CA ASP A 82 16.46 -2.52 18.22
C ASP A 82 15.29 -3.48 17.98
N ASP A 83 14.54 -3.82 19.03
CA ASP A 83 13.41 -4.76 18.96
C ASP A 83 12.14 -4.16 18.29
N ASP A 84 12.09 -2.83 18.06
CA ASP A 84 10.92 -2.13 17.49
C ASP A 84 11.20 -1.58 16.09
N HIS A 85 12.44 -1.15 15.80
CA HIS A 85 12.73 -0.44 14.56
C HIS A 85 14.17 -0.55 14.06
N ILE A 86 14.37 -0.14 12.82
CA ILE A 86 15.67 0.09 12.17
C ILE A 86 15.69 1.54 11.72
N ILE A 87 16.80 2.26 12.00
CA ILE A 87 17.02 3.63 11.49
C ILE A 87 18.12 3.61 10.44
N VAL A 88 17.82 4.18 9.28
CA VAL A 88 18.77 4.41 8.18
C VAL A 88 18.97 5.90 8.01
N GLU A 89 20.21 6.34 8.06
CA GLU A 89 20.62 7.70 7.73
C GLU A 89 20.98 7.76 6.24
N GLU A 90 20.24 8.60 5.49
CA GLU A 90 20.33 8.67 4.04
C GLU A 90 21.67 9.20 3.55
N GLU A 91 22.19 8.61 2.45
CA GLU A 91 23.38 9.04 1.71
C GLU A 91 23.08 9.12 0.22
N ASN A 92 22.63 10.29 -0.28
CA ASN A 92 22.49 10.58 -1.72
C ASN A 92 21.63 9.57 -2.52
N THR A 93 20.40 9.31 -2.08
CA THR A 93 19.50 8.37 -2.75
C THR A 93 19.12 8.82 -4.16
N ASP A 94 19.39 7.98 -5.15
CA ASP A 94 18.78 8.07 -6.47
C ASP A 94 17.43 7.32 -6.45
N PHE A 95 16.33 8.04 -6.25
CA PHE A 95 14.99 7.45 -6.13
C PHE A 95 14.50 6.74 -7.41
N SER A 96 15.18 6.92 -8.54
CA SER A 96 14.88 6.19 -9.78
C SER A 96 15.45 4.78 -9.80
N LYS A 97 16.38 4.44 -8.89
CA LYS A 97 17.07 3.16 -8.80
C LYS A 97 16.68 2.40 -7.53
N TYR A 98 16.70 1.10 -7.60
CA TYR A 98 16.48 0.21 -6.47
C TYR A 98 16.93 -1.21 -6.76
N VAL A 99 17.20 -1.98 -5.71
CA VAL A 99 17.45 -3.43 -5.79
C VAL A 99 16.15 -4.13 -6.18
N LYS A 100 16.18 -4.87 -7.29
CA LYS A 100 15.01 -5.55 -7.82
C LYS A 100 14.74 -6.87 -7.13
N LEU A 101 13.46 -7.24 -7.04
CA LEU A 101 13.01 -8.54 -6.60
C LEU A 101 13.53 -9.65 -7.52
N SER A 102 13.71 -10.85 -6.97
CA SER A 102 14.26 -12.01 -7.66
C SER A 102 13.22 -13.01 -8.14
N GLY A 103 12.02 -13.00 -7.57
CA GLY A 103 10.90 -13.88 -7.90
C GLY A 103 10.60 -13.94 -9.41
N GLN A 104 10.03 -15.05 -9.87
CA GLN A 104 9.73 -15.30 -11.27
C GLN A 104 8.23 -15.30 -11.58
N THR A 105 7.40 -15.64 -10.60
CA THR A 105 5.96 -15.66 -10.72
C THR A 105 5.31 -14.51 -9.95
N PRO A 106 4.09 -14.08 -10.31
CA PRO A 106 3.37 -13.06 -9.54
C PRO A 106 3.25 -13.40 -8.05
N LYS A 107 3.00 -14.66 -7.69
CA LYS A 107 2.92 -15.10 -6.29
C LYS A 107 4.25 -14.91 -5.56
N GLU A 108 5.34 -15.36 -6.15
CA GLU A 108 6.69 -15.21 -5.57
C GLU A 108 7.08 -13.74 -5.42
N LEU A 109 6.82 -12.91 -6.44
CA LEU A 109 7.14 -11.49 -6.43
C LEU A 109 6.35 -10.73 -5.36
N VAL A 110 5.04 -11.01 -5.21
CA VAL A 110 4.20 -10.38 -4.17
C VAL A 110 4.62 -10.85 -2.78
N GLU A 111 4.97 -12.12 -2.58
CA GLU A 111 5.47 -12.63 -1.30
C GLU A 111 6.83 -12.00 -0.94
N GLU A 112 7.77 -11.98 -1.89
CA GLU A 112 9.09 -11.38 -1.69
C GLU A 112 9.00 -9.88 -1.41
N SER A 113 8.11 -9.15 -2.10
CA SER A 113 8.01 -7.69 -2.06
C SER A 113 7.69 -7.07 -0.71
N GLY A 114 7.23 -7.88 0.24
CA GLY A 114 6.77 -7.37 1.53
C GLY A 114 5.43 -6.63 1.48
N LEU A 115 4.68 -6.79 0.38
CA LEU A 115 3.42 -6.09 0.18
C LEU A 115 2.36 -6.51 1.20
N VAL A 116 1.79 -5.51 1.86
CA VAL A 116 0.67 -5.65 2.80
C VAL A 116 -0.50 -4.79 2.36
N GLY A 117 -1.69 -5.05 2.91
CA GLY A 117 -2.88 -4.24 2.64
C GLY A 117 -2.69 -2.80 3.09
N LEU A 118 -2.66 -1.85 2.16
CA LEU A 118 -2.35 -0.45 2.40
C LEU A 118 -3.58 0.40 2.78
N GLY A 119 -4.78 -0.14 2.59
CA GLY A 119 -6.05 0.50 2.97
C GLY A 119 -6.59 0.12 4.35
N GLY A 120 -5.80 -0.53 5.22
CA GLY A 120 -6.34 -0.98 6.51
C GLY A 120 -5.29 -1.58 7.45
N ALA A 121 -5.57 -2.79 7.95
CA ALA A 121 -4.83 -3.43 9.03
C ALA A 121 -3.42 -3.95 8.67
N GLY A 122 -2.97 -3.80 7.42
CA GLY A 122 -1.68 -4.31 6.99
C GLY A 122 -1.66 -5.84 6.87
N PHE A 123 -2.72 -6.44 6.36
CA PHE A 123 -2.74 -7.89 6.14
C PHE A 123 -1.81 -8.26 4.98
N PRO A 124 -0.90 -9.24 5.14
CA PRO A 124 0.05 -9.63 4.10
C PRO A 124 -0.65 -10.07 2.81
N THR A 125 -0.37 -9.37 1.71
CA THR A 125 -1.11 -9.55 0.45
C THR A 125 -0.85 -10.90 -0.20
N TYR A 126 0.34 -11.49 0.00
CA TYR A 126 0.67 -12.82 -0.55
C TYR A 126 -0.31 -13.92 -0.10
N ILE A 127 -0.91 -13.80 1.08
CA ILE A 127 -1.93 -14.76 1.55
C ILE A 127 -3.14 -14.73 0.62
N LYS A 128 -3.58 -13.52 0.23
CA LYS A 128 -4.71 -13.34 -0.70
C LYS A 128 -4.37 -13.85 -2.12
N MET A 129 -3.11 -13.78 -2.52
CA MET A 129 -2.63 -14.31 -3.80
C MET A 129 -2.52 -15.84 -3.84
N ASN A 130 -2.53 -16.50 -2.68
CA ASN A 130 -2.47 -17.96 -2.60
C ASN A 130 -3.85 -18.64 -2.67
N PHE A 131 -4.94 -17.88 -2.71
CA PHE A 131 -6.26 -18.47 -2.99
C PHE A 131 -6.31 -19.00 -4.42
N ASP A 132 -7.10 -20.06 -4.60
CA ASP A 132 -7.47 -20.60 -5.89
C ASP A 132 -8.99 -20.86 -5.89
N PHE A 133 -9.71 -20.09 -6.66
CA PHE A 133 -11.18 -20.20 -6.70
C PHE A 133 -11.70 -21.07 -7.84
N GLY A 134 -10.79 -21.73 -8.58
CA GLY A 134 -11.17 -22.70 -9.62
C GLY A 134 -12.06 -22.15 -10.72
N GLY A 135 -11.93 -20.86 -11.05
CA GLY A 135 -12.75 -20.21 -12.07
C GLY A 135 -14.15 -19.78 -11.59
N GLU A 136 -14.36 -19.60 -10.29
CA GLU A 136 -15.61 -19.09 -9.71
C GLU A 136 -15.39 -17.84 -8.83
N GLY A 137 -14.14 -17.38 -8.73
CA GLY A 137 -13.74 -16.27 -7.86
C GLY A 137 -14.14 -14.90 -8.37
N ILE A 138 -14.19 -13.95 -7.46
CA ILE A 138 -14.46 -12.53 -7.73
C ILE A 138 -13.38 -11.69 -7.07
N LEU A 139 -12.75 -10.80 -7.85
CA LEU A 139 -11.94 -9.72 -7.31
C LEU A 139 -12.81 -8.50 -7.05
N VAL A 140 -12.82 -7.99 -5.84
CA VAL A 140 -13.47 -6.71 -5.50
C VAL A 140 -12.40 -5.68 -5.13
N VAL A 141 -12.33 -4.62 -5.89
CA VAL A 141 -11.44 -3.48 -5.63
C VAL A 141 -12.16 -2.47 -4.76
N ASN A 142 -11.57 -2.19 -3.61
CA ASN A 142 -12.08 -1.18 -2.68
C ASN A 142 -11.53 0.20 -3.05
N ALA A 143 -12.33 0.97 -3.79
CA ALA A 143 -12.11 2.38 -4.10
C ALA A 143 -13.13 3.29 -3.39
N ALA A 144 -13.70 2.83 -2.27
CA ALA A 144 -14.79 3.54 -1.58
C ALA A 144 -14.34 4.71 -0.69
N GLU A 145 -13.04 4.83 -0.36
CA GLU A 145 -12.50 5.88 0.52
C GLU A 145 -13.43 6.18 1.70
N CYS A 146 -13.31 5.41 2.79
CA CYS A 146 -14.19 5.57 3.94
C CYS A 146 -13.88 6.79 4.79
N GLU A 147 -12.58 7.06 4.98
CA GLU A 147 -12.16 8.18 5.80
C GLU A 147 -12.48 9.52 5.11
N PRO A 148 -13.14 10.44 5.79
CA PRO A 148 -13.37 11.78 5.26
C PRO A 148 -12.05 12.43 4.83
N ILE A 149 -12.06 13.13 3.70
CA ILE A 149 -10.90 13.89 3.16
C ILE A 149 -9.84 12.98 2.50
N LEU A 150 -9.78 11.68 2.83
CA LEU A 150 -8.83 10.76 2.19
C LEU A 150 -9.09 10.71 0.68
N SER A 151 -8.06 10.98 -0.15
CA SER A 151 -8.24 11.15 -1.60
C SER A 151 -7.11 10.56 -2.44
N HIS A 152 -6.05 10.02 -1.85
CA HIS A 152 -4.91 9.53 -2.64
C HIS A 152 -5.26 8.34 -3.54
N ASN A 153 -6.14 7.42 -3.11
CA ASN A 153 -6.57 6.31 -3.96
C ASN A 153 -7.36 6.80 -5.19
N ILE A 154 -8.26 7.77 -4.98
CA ILE A 154 -9.04 8.35 -6.08
C ILE A 154 -8.13 9.14 -7.03
N ALA A 155 -7.23 9.96 -6.48
CA ALA A 155 -6.26 10.70 -7.27
C ALA A 155 -5.36 9.77 -8.10
N ARG A 156 -4.94 8.63 -7.54
CA ARG A 156 -4.16 7.62 -8.27
C ARG A 156 -4.95 7.00 -9.42
N ILE A 157 -6.25 6.72 -9.24
CA ILE A 157 -7.13 6.25 -10.32
C ILE A 157 -7.26 7.31 -11.42
N GLU A 158 -7.40 8.59 -11.06
CA GLU A 158 -7.52 9.68 -12.04
C GLU A 158 -6.24 9.86 -12.86
N ASP A 159 -5.08 9.62 -12.26
CA ASP A 159 -3.77 9.81 -12.89
C ASP A 159 -3.37 8.63 -13.78
N GLU A 160 -3.46 7.41 -13.24
CA GLU A 160 -2.93 6.19 -13.88
C GLU A 160 -3.95 5.03 -13.88
N PRO A 161 -5.18 5.20 -14.43
CA PRO A 161 -6.23 4.16 -14.34
C PRO A 161 -5.83 2.84 -15.01
N GLU A 162 -4.99 2.89 -16.07
CA GLU A 162 -4.52 1.72 -16.81
C GLU A 162 -3.76 0.75 -15.87
N LYS A 163 -2.93 1.28 -14.97
CA LYS A 163 -2.16 0.46 -14.02
C LYS A 163 -3.05 -0.29 -13.05
N LEU A 164 -4.21 0.27 -12.67
CA LEU A 164 -5.18 -0.43 -11.84
C LEU A 164 -5.77 -1.64 -12.59
N ILE A 165 -6.14 -1.46 -13.86
CA ILE A 165 -6.70 -2.55 -14.67
C ILE A 165 -5.64 -3.64 -14.92
N GLU A 166 -4.38 -3.28 -15.19
CA GLU A 166 -3.28 -4.24 -15.28
C GLU A 166 -3.13 -5.05 -13.99
N ALA A 167 -3.15 -4.39 -12.82
CA ALA A 167 -3.07 -5.06 -11.53
C ALA A 167 -4.25 -6.01 -11.28
N MET A 168 -5.46 -5.59 -11.65
CA MET A 168 -6.66 -6.44 -11.53
C MET A 168 -6.52 -7.70 -12.37
N LYS A 169 -6.07 -7.60 -13.63
CA LYS A 169 -5.85 -8.75 -14.52
C LYS A 169 -4.85 -9.74 -13.91
N ILE A 170 -3.72 -9.25 -13.34
CA ILE A 170 -2.73 -10.10 -12.64
C ILE A 170 -3.39 -10.87 -11.49
N VAL A 171 -4.16 -10.19 -10.63
CA VAL A 171 -4.79 -10.84 -9.48
C VAL A 171 -5.82 -11.84 -9.94
N MET A 172 -6.71 -11.47 -10.87
CA MET A 172 -7.76 -12.35 -11.39
C MET A 172 -7.18 -13.62 -11.98
N GLU A 173 -6.14 -13.53 -12.79
CA GLU A 173 -5.43 -14.68 -13.35
C GLU A 173 -4.82 -15.53 -12.24
N THR A 174 -4.14 -14.92 -11.28
CA THR A 174 -3.39 -15.63 -10.22
C THR A 174 -4.29 -16.42 -9.27
N VAL A 175 -5.49 -15.89 -8.95
CA VAL A 175 -6.44 -16.53 -8.03
C VAL A 175 -7.58 -17.26 -8.77
N HIS A 176 -7.52 -17.34 -10.10
CA HIS A 176 -8.56 -17.89 -10.98
C HIS A 176 -9.94 -17.27 -10.72
N ALA A 177 -9.99 -15.95 -10.60
CA ALA A 177 -11.24 -15.18 -10.53
C ALA A 177 -11.79 -14.89 -11.94
N VAL A 178 -13.10 -15.05 -12.13
CA VAL A 178 -13.76 -14.87 -13.45
C VAL A 178 -14.23 -13.47 -13.69
N ARG A 179 -14.30 -12.62 -12.66
CA ARG A 179 -14.67 -11.21 -12.80
C ARG A 179 -14.01 -10.33 -11.76
N GLY A 180 -13.82 -9.06 -12.13
CA GLY A 180 -13.36 -7.99 -11.28
C GLY A 180 -14.42 -6.89 -11.13
N ILE A 181 -14.61 -6.36 -9.93
CA ILE A 181 -15.57 -5.29 -9.66
C ILE A 181 -14.85 -4.16 -8.92
N ILE A 182 -14.89 -2.95 -9.47
CA ILE A 182 -14.37 -1.76 -8.81
C ILE A 182 -15.52 -1.08 -8.08
N GLY A 183 -15.55 -1.19 -6.75
CA GLY A 183 -16.50 -0.48 -5.90
C GLY A 183 -16.02 0.93 -5.61
N ILE A 184 -16.62 1.93 -6.24
CA ILE A 184 -16.25 3.34 -6.14
C ILE A 184 -17.47 4.21 -5.83
N LYS A 185 -17.33 5.22 -4.96
CA LYS A 185 -18.44 6.12 -4.68
C LYS A 185 -18.79 6.98 -5.88
N LYS A 186 -20.09 7.09 -6.19
CA LYS A 186 -20.60 7.84 -7.35
C LYS A 186 -20.18 9.33 -7.41
N ILE A 187 -19.78 9.91 -6.29
CA ILE A 187 -19.29 11.30 -6.26
C ILE A 187 -17.94 11.50 -6.94
N HIS A 188 -17.20 10.43 -7.23
CA HIS A 188 -15.90 10.46 -7.91
C HIS A 188 -16.05 10.30 -9.43
N GLU A 189 -16.90 11.15 -10.04
CA GLU A 189 -17.25 11.10 -11.46
C GLU A 189 -16.03 11.06 -12.37
N LYS A 190 -15.03 11.93 -12.13
CA LYS A 190 -13.81 11.98 -12.94
C LYS A 190 -13.02 10.66 -12.91
N ALA A 191 -12.86 10.04 -11.74
CA ALA A 191 -12.18 8.74 -11.63
C ALA A 191 -13.00 7.63 -12.34
N ILE A 192 -14.33 7.68 -12.22
CA ILE A 192 -15.24 6.74 -12.91
C ILE A 192 -15.10 6.87 -14.42
N ASP A 193 -15.08 8.09 -14.94
CA ASP A 193 -14.94 8.34 -16.39
C ASP A 193 -13.57 7.87 -16.88
N ARG A 194 -12.50 8.17 -16.15
CA ARG A 194 -11.16 7.66 -16.48
C ARG A 194 -11.10 6.12 -16.51
N LEU A 195 -11.76 5.44 -15.57
CA LEU A 195 -11.85 3.98 -15.57
C LEU A 195 -12.65 3.46 -16.79
N LYS A 196 -13.77 4.10 -17.14
CA LYS A 196 -14.57 3.73 -18.32
C LYS A 196 -13.79 3.85 -19.63
N GLU A 197 -12.87 4.80 -19.73
CA GLU A 197 -12.01 4.98 -20.91
C GLU A 197 -11.03 3.83 -21.12
N VAL A 198 -10.55 3.18 -20.04
CA VAL A 198 -9.47 2.18 -20.08
C VAL A 198 -9.92 0.74 -19.87
N ILE A 199 -11.15 0.52 -19.39
CA ILE A 199 -11.71 -0.84 -19.25
C ILE A 199 -12.06 -1.39 -20.64
N ASP A 200 -11.21 -2.30 -21.11
CA ASP A 200 -11.35 -3.02 -22.37
C ASP A 200 -11.76 -4.50 -22.20
N ASP A 201 -11.88 -4.95 -20.95
CA ASP A 201 -12.19 -6.32 -20.57
C ASP A 201 -13.61 -6.43 -20.01
N SER A 202 -14.49 -7.19 -20.67
CA SER A 202 -15.89 -7.39 -20.25
C SER A 202 -16.04 -8.11 -18.89
N THR A 203 -14.98 -8.71 -18.38
CA THR A 203 -14.97 -9.33 -17.04
C THR A 203 -14.73 -8.33 -15.93
N ILE A 204 -14.32 -7.10 -16.25
CA ILE A 204 -14.10 -6.01 -15.29
C ILE A 204 -15.26 -5.00 -15.38
N SER A 205 -15.82 -4.64 -14.25
CA SER A 205 -16.93 -3.70 -14.16
C SER A 205 -16.77 -2.69 -13.03
N ILE A 206 -17.44 -1.55 -13.15
CA ILE A 206 -17.53 -0.52 -12.12
C ILE A 206 -18.87 -0.68 -11.41
N HIS A 207 -18.86 -0.68 -10.09
CA HIS A 207 -20.05 -0.60 -9.26
C HIS A 207 -20.06 0.73 -8.49
N GLU A 208 -21.02 1.59 -8.85
CA GLU A 208 -21.17 2.92 -8.25
C GLU A 208 -21.84 2.81 -6.88
N LEU A 209 -21.08 3.07 -5.83
CA LEU A 209 -21.52 3.02 -4.44
C LEU A 209 -22.16 4.34 -3.99
N GLN A 210 -23.06 4.26 -3.02
CA GLN A 210 -23.58 5.46 -2.36
C GLN A 210 -22.50 6.14 -1.53
N ASN A 211 -22.57 7.48 -1.40
CA ASN A 211 -21.64 8.24 -0.58
C ASN A 211 -22.08 8.25 0.90
N ILE A 212 -22.01 7.08 1.54
CA ILE A 212 -22.32 6.90 2.97
C ILE A 212 -21.17 6.18 3.67
N TYR A 213 -21.08 6.35 4.97
CA TYR A 213 -20.15 5.62 5.85
C TYR A 213 -20.89 4.40 6.44
N PRO A 214 -20.26 3.23 6.56
CA PRO A 214 -18.88 2.83 6.22
C PRO A 214 -18.78 2.01 4.91
N MET A 215 -19.14 2.56 3.77
CA MET A 215 -19.24 1.85 2.49
C MET A 215 -17.96 1.12 2.04
N GLY A 216 -16.78 1.53 2.51
CA GLY A 216 -15.50 0.84 2.25
C GLY A 216 -15.13 -0.21 3.32
N GLU A 217 -16.00 -0.48 4.29
CA GLU A 217 -15.86 -1.65 5.14
C GLU A 217 -16.07 -2.91 4.29
N GLU A 218 -15.21 -3.92 4.47
CA GLU A 218 -15.10 -5.06 3.54
C GLU A 218 -16.42 -5.82 3.36
N ARG A 219 -17.20 -6.01 4.42
CA ARG A 219 -18.51 -6.70 4.37
C ARG A 219 -19.60 -5.86 3.73
N ALA A 220 -19.60 -4.54 4.03
CA ALA A 220 -20.53 -3.61 3.40
C ALA A 220 -20.26 -3.53 1.90
N LEU A 221 -18.99 -3.47 1.50
CA LEU A 221 -18.57 -3.47 0.12
C LEU A 221 -19.00 -4.74 -0.62
N LEU A 222 -18.79 -5.93 -0.04
CA LEU A 222 -19.23 -7.20 -0.64
C LEU A 222 -20.74 -7.31 -0.76
N ARG A 223 -21.49 -6.85 0.26
CA ARG A 223 -22.95 -6.81 0.18
C ARG A 223 -23.43 -5.95 -0.97
N GLU A 224 -22.86 -4.76 -1.15
CA GLU A 224 -23.27 -3.84 -2.21
C GLU A 224 -22.82 -4.31 -3.61
N THR A 225 -21.60 -4.86 -3.74
CA THR A 225 -21.03 -5.21 -5.05
C THR A 225 -21.46 -6.56 -5.58
N ILE A 226 -21.62 -7.56 -4.71
CA ILE A 226 -21.93 -8.95 -5.09
C ILE A 226 -23.15 -9.55 -4.37
N GLY A 227 -23.83 -8.76 -3.53
CA GLY A 227 -25.06 -9.18 -2.84
C GLY A 227 -24.85 -10.19 -1.71
N ILE A 228 -23.63 -10.43 -1.26
CA ILE A 228 -23.32 -11.41 -0.22
C ILE A 228 -23.21 -10.74 1.14
N LEU A 229 -24.02 -11.19 2.09
CA LEU A 229 -23.94 -10.83 3.48
C LEU A 229 -23.05 -11.86 4.22
N LEU A 230 -21.81 -11.48 4.54
CA LEU A 230 -20.92 -12.34 5.30
C LEU A 230 -21.30 -12.36 6.79
N GLU A 231 -21.36 -13.55 7.37
CA GLU A 231 -21.47 -13.75 8.81
C GLU A 231 -20.21 -13.22 9.56
N PRO A 232 -20.33 -12.89 10.86
CA PRO A 232 -19.22 -12.30 11.63
C PRO A 232 -17.90 -13.07 11.61
N GLU A 233 -17.93 -14.41 11.58
CA GLU A 233 -16.75 -15.28 11.59
C GLU A 233 -16.22 -15.61 10.19
N LYS A 234 -16.91 -15.18 9.13
CA LYS A 234 -16.55 -15.48 7.75
C LYS A 234 -15.64 -14.43 7.15
N PHE A 235 -14.76 -14.87 6.27
CA PHE A 235 -13.88 -14.03 5.48
C PHE A 235 -14.38 -13.91 4.02
N PRO A 236 -13.96 -12.90 3.26
CA PRO A 236 -14.29 -12.80 1.83
C PRO A 236 -13.99 -14.06 1.03
N SER A 237 -12.93 -14.79 1.36
CA SER A 237 -12.56 -16.05 0.73
C SER A 237 -13.63 -17.15 0.88
N ASP A 238 -14.42 -17.15 1.96
CA ASP A 238 -15.56 -18.06 2.13
C ASP A 238 -16.67 -17.80 1.11
N ALA A 239 -16.74 -16.57 0.60
CA ALA A 239 -17.62 -16.14 -0.49
C ALA A 239 -16.94 -16.20 -1.88
N LYS A 240 -15.81 -16.89 -2.00
CA LYS A 240 -14.97 -16.93 -3.20
C LYS A 240 -14.59 -15.52 -3.70
N ALA A 241 -14.37 -14.58 -2.78
CA ALA A 241 -13.99 -13.22 -3.11
C ALA A 241 -12.62 -12.85 -2.53
N VAL A 242 -11.86 -12.05 -3.28
CA VAL A 242 -10.69 -11.33 -2.78
C VAL A 242 -11.01 -9.85 -2.81
N VAL A 243 -10.81 -9.18 -1.69
CA VAL A 243 -10.96 -7.71 -1.60
C VAL A 243 -9.58 -7.10 -1.49
N LEU A 244 -9.26 -6.15 -2.37
CA LEU A 244 -7.99 -5.40 -2.36
C LEU A 244 -8.26 -3.90 -2.45
N ASN A 245 -7.48 -3.11 -1.72
CA ASN A 245 -7.48 -1.66 -1.83
C ASN A 245 -6.76 -1.20 -3.10
N VAL A 246 -7.10 -0.01 -3.59
CA VAL A 246 -6.52 0.59 -4.80
C VAL A 246 -5.00 0.69 -4.71
N GLU A 247 -4.43 1.37 -3.70
CA GLU A 247 -2.99 1.51 -3.56
C GLU A 247 -2.28 0.14 -3.48
N THR A 248 -2.89 -0.84 -2.78
CA THR A 248 -2.34 -2.20 -2.72
C THR A 248 -2.20 -2.81 -4.10
N LEU A 249 -3.16 -2.60 -4.99
CA LEU A 249 -3.10 -3.07 -6.38
C LEU A 249 -2.02 -2.38 -7.19
N TYR A 250 -1.85 -1.06 -7.05
CA TYR A 250 -0.75 -0.35 -7.69
C TYR A 250 0.62 -0.89 -7.27
N ARG A 251 0.83 -1.11 -5.96
CA ARG A 251 2.08 -1.68 -5.44
C ARG A 251 2.27 -3.14 -5.85
N LEU A 252 1.18 -3.91 -5.99
CA LEU A 252 1.23 -5.26 -6.56
C LEU A 252 1.71 -5.24 -8.02
N ARG A 253 1.16 -4.34 -8.83
CA ARG A 253 1.61 -4.16 -10.22
C ARG A 253 3.09 -3.79 -10.28
N GLU A 254 3.56 -2.85 -9.45
CA GLU A 254 4.98 -2.50 -9.36
C GLU A 254 5.85 -3.73 -8.99
N ALA A 255 5.40 -4.54 -8.02
CA ALA A 255 6.12 -5.75 -7.64
C ALA A 255 6.24 -6.75 -8.80
N VAL A 256 5.20 -6.91 -9.61
CA VAL A 256 5.17 -7.90 -10.69
C VAL A 256 5.89 -7.42 -11.95
N PHE A 257 5.59 -6.20 -12.43
CA PHE A 257 6.16 -5.70 -13.69
C PHE A 257 7.52 -5.03 -13.52
N ASP A 258 7.66 -4.23 -12.45
CA ASP A 258 8.86 -3.44 -12.26
C ASP A 258 9.87 -4.16 -11.33
N LYS A 259 9.43 -5.27 -10.70
CA LYS A 259 10.19 -6.00 -9.66
C LYS A 259 10.57 -5.11 -8.49
N LYS A 260 9.70 -4.15 -8.15
CA LYS A 260 9.90 -3.16 -7.10
C LYS A 260 9.33 -3.66 -5.78
N PRO A 261 10.14 -3.76 -4.70
CA PRO A 261 9.62 -4.07 -3.38
C PRO A 261 8.78 -2.92 -2.81
N LEU A 262 8.02 -3.19 -1.75
CA LEU A 262 7.26 -2.15 -1.05
C LEU A 262 8.23 -1.21 -0.32
N MET A 263 8.43 -0.03 -0.87
CA MET A 263 9.32 1.02 -0.36
C MET A 263 8.64 2.36 -0.22
N ASP A 264 7.53 2.54 -0.91
CA ASP A 264 6.85 3.82 -1.03
C ASP A 264 5.38 3.68 -0.67
N LYS A 265 4.77 4.77 -0.23
CA LYS A 265 3.36 4.85 0.12
C LYS A 265 2.74 6.16 -0.36
N ASP A 266 1.49 6.09 -0.83
CA ASP A 266 0.69 7.26 -1.15
C ASP A 266 0.03 7.81 0.13
N MET A 267 -0.12 9.14 0.18
CA MET A 267 -0.60 9.81 1.38
C MET A 267 -1.47 11.02 1.08
N THR A 268 -2.50 11.21 1.88
CA THR A 268 -3.26 12.46 1.93
C THR A 268 -2.88 13.22 3.20
N VAL A 269 -2.51 14.47 3.06
CA VAL A 269 -2.24 15.40 4.16
C VAL A 269 -3.29 16.50 4.13
N ALA A 270 -3.98 16.69 5.25
CA ALA A 270 -5.04 17.68 5.33
C ALA A 270 -5.01 18.44 6.65
N GLY A 271 -5.40 19.71 6.61
CA GLY A 271 -5.48 20.52 7.81
C GLY A 271 -5.20 21.99 7.51
N LYS A 272 -4.93 22.75 8.56
CA LYS A 272 -4.51 24.16 8.43
C LYS A 272 -2.99 24.19 8.18
N LEU A 273 -2.60 23.83 6.96
CA LEU A 273 -1.20 23.76 6.51
C LEU A 273 -0.73 25.09 5.94
N THR A 274 -1.62 25.79 5.26
CA THR A 274 -1.46 27.13 4.72
C THR A 274 -2.64 28.01 5.14
N GLU A 275 -2.68 29.26 4.77
CA GLU A 275 -3.70 30.23 5.20
C GLU A 275 -5.15 29.81 4.94
N ASN A 276 -5.40 28.87 4.01
CA ASN A 276 -6.74 28.48 3.57
C ASN A 276 -7.13 27.01 3.84
N GLY A 277 -6.38 26.27 4.63
CA GLY A 277 -6.67 24.85 4.88
C GLY A 277 -6.75 24.07 3.56
N SER A 278 -5.74 23.33 3.21
CA SER A 278 -5.67 22.59 1.96
C SER A 278 -5.59 21.09 2.18
N ILE A 279 -5.96 20.34 1.17
CA ILE A 279 -5.76 18.88 1.07
C ILE A 279 -4.66 18.69 0.05
N HIS A 280 -3.60 17.99 0.46
CA HIS A 280 -2.48 17.65 -0.41
C HIS A 280 -2.42 16.14 -0.57
N VAL A 281 -2.26 15.67 -1.80
CA VAL A 281 -2.00 14.28 -2.14
C VAL A 281 -0.54 14.16 -2.54
N PHE A 282 0.15 13.24 -1.90
CA PHE A 282 1.51 12.87 -2.23
C PHE A 282 1.55 11.42 -2.68
N PHE A 283 2.18 11.19 -3.80
CA PHE A 283 2.49 9.85 -4.29
C PHE A 283 3.93 9.48 -3.98
N ASP A 284 4.15 8.20 -3.78
CA ASP A 284 5.49 7.61 -3.68
C ASP A 284 6.36 8.20 -2.56
N ILE A 285 5.74 8.51 -1.40
CA ILE A 285 6.50 8.92 -0.21
C ILE A 285 7.30 7.72 0.29
N PRO A 286 8.64 7.83 0.41
CA PRO A 286 9.48 6.76 0.94
C PRO A 286 9.04 6.34 2.34
N ILE A 287 8.83 5.05 2.56
CA ILE A 287 8.49 4.50 3.88
C ILE A 287 9.62 4.82 4.86
N GLY A 288 9.27 5.24 6.07
CA GLY A 288 10.22 5.70 7.08
C GLY A 288 10.43 7.21 7.11
N THR A 289 9.92 7.97 6.12
CA THR A 289 9.94 9.43 6.13
C THR A 289 9.25 9.97 7.39
N SER A 290 9.81 11.00 8.02
CA SER A 290 9.19 11.60 9.20
C SER A 290 7.90 12.35 8.84
N VAL A 291 6.94 12.34 9.77
CA VAL A 291 5.69 13.13 9.65
C VAL A 291 5.99 14.61 9.43
N GLU A 292 6.98 15.15 10.15
CA GLU A 292 7.40 16.54 10.04
C GLU A 292 7.84 16.86 8.60
N SER A 293 8.69 16.01 8.00
CA SER A 293 9.16 16.21 6.62
C SER A 293 8.03 16.16 5.59
N VAL A 294 6.99 15.34 5.81
CA VAL A 294 5.82 15.30 4.93
C VAL A 294 4.97 16.58 5.09
N ILE A 295 4.80 17.06 6.32
CA ILE A 295 4.05 18.29 6.60
C ILE A 295 4.76 19.52 6.02
N GLU A 296 6.09 19.58 6.11
CA GLU A 296 6.88 20.67 5.54
C GLU A 296 6.77 20.76 4.01
N LYS A 297 6.43 19.65 3.34
CA LYS A 297 6.19 19.62 1.89
C LYS A 297 4.75 20.02 1.50
N ALA A 298 3.83 19.99 2.46
CA ALA A 298 2.42 20.31 2.27
C ALA A 298 2.14 21.80 2.53
#